data_1d1ca5752db08db7de5622f1137de429
#
_entry.id   1d1ca5752db08db7de5622f1137de429
#
_cell.length_a   1.000
_cell.length_b   1.000
_cell.length_c   1.000
_cell.angle_alpha   90.00
_cell.angle_beta   90.00
_cell.angle_gamma   90.00
#
_symmetry.space_group_name_H-M   'P 1'
#
loop_
_entity.id
_entity.type
_entity.pdbx_description
1 polymer ?
#
loop_
_entity_poly.entity_id
_entity_poly.type
_entity_poly.pdbx_seq_one_letter_code
_entity_poly.pdbx_strand_id
1 'polypeptide(L)'
;MKWTCPLGPRFLQRENPENLLQKSEIKFLNQVQGPESVAFDPLGRGPYAGVADGRVLFWNGRSWTDFAYTSPHRSDICSPKPSPLSYLKNEHICGRPLGLRFEKKTGDLCIANAYFGLLKVGPEGGLATPLTTEAEGVPLRFTNDLDIDEEGNVYFTDSSTTYQRR
;
A
#
# COMPACT_ATOMS: atom_id res chain seq x y z
N MET A 1 18.17 2.93 -30.61
CA MET A 1 19.16 2.57 -29.58
C MET A 1 18.57 1.47 -28.72
N LYS A 2 19.06 0.23 -28.80
CA LYS A 2 18.58 -0.87 -27.96
C LYS A 2 19.34 -0.82 -26.64
N TRP A 3 18.62 -0.55 -25.56
CA TRP A 3 19.17 -0.74 -24.21
C TRP A 3 19.07 -2.23 -23.86
N THR A 4 20.19 -2.92 -23.86
CA THR A 4 20.31 -4.24 -23.27
C THR A 4 20.67 -4.06 -21.79
N CYS A 5 19.78 -4.46 -20.89
CA CYS A 5 20.08 -4.49 -19.47
C CYS A 5 21.22 -5.51 -19.25
N PRO A 6 22.39 -5.11 -18.70
CA PRO A 6 23.48 -6.03 -18.47
C PRO A 6 23.27 -6.82 -17.17
N LEU A 7 22.10 -7.40 -16.98
CA LEU A 7 21.86 -8.36 -15.91
C LEU A 7 22.40 -9.74 -16.32
N GLY A 8 23.73 -9.81 -16.50
CA GLY A 8 24.42 -11.07 -16.55
C GLY A 8 24.56 -11.67 -15.16
N PRO A 9 24.81 -13.00 -15.05
CA PRO A 9 24.92 -13.73 -13.80
C PRO A 9 25.90 -13.15 -12.75
N ARG A 10 26.80 -12.27 -13.17
CA ARG A 10 27.76 -11.61 -12.28
C ARG A 10 27.15 -10.60 -11.28
N PHE A 11 25.93 -10.12 -11.50
CA PHE A 11 25.28 -9.18 -10.58
C PHE A 11 24.72 -9.90 -9.34
N LEU A 12 24.39 -11.18 -9.49
CA LEU A 12 23.90 -12.02 -8.39
C LEU A 12 25.03 -12.61 -7.55
N GLN A 13 26.30 -12.48 -7.99
CA GLN A 13 27.50 -13.01 -7.31
C GLN A 13 28.34 -11.95 -6.59
N ARG A 14 27.86 -10.71 -6.43
CA ARG A 14 28.49 -9.82 -5.46
C ARG A 14 28.14 -10.36 -4.08
N GLU A 15 29.04 -11.17 -3.56
CA GLU A 15 29.06 -11.47 -2.14
C GLU A 15 29.03 -10.14 -1.41
N ASN A 16 27.95 -9.90 -0.66
CA ASN A 16 27.94 -8.84 0.32
C ASN A 16 28.89 -9.32 1.44
N PRO A 17 30.12 -8.79 1.55
CA PRO A 17 31.11 -9.32 2.50
C PRO A 17 30.64 -9.23 3.94
N GLU A 18 29.68 -8.34 4.22
CA GLU A 18 29.10 -8.17 5.54
C GLU A 18 27.84 -9.03 5.74
N ASN A 19 27.25 -9.55 4.65
CA ASN A 19 26.04 -10.37 4.64
C ASN A 19 24.96 -9.90 5.65
N LEU A 20 24.70 -8.60 5.65
CA LEU A 20 23.84 -7.92 6.64
C LEU A 20 22.45 -8.55 6.74
N LEU A 21 21.95 -9.14 5.65
CA LEU A 21 20.63 -9.76 5.60
C LEU A 21 20.62 -11.26 5.95
N GLN A 22 21.78 -11.86 6.26
CA GLN A 22 21.87 -13.29 6.57
C GLN A 22 20.99 -13.71 7.76
N LYS A 23 20.79 -12.80 8.72
CA LYS A 23 19.97 -13.01 9.91
C LYS A 23 18.54 -12.47 9.77
N SER A 24 18.15 -12.04 8.56
CA SER A 24 16.80 -11.56 8.31
C SER A 24 15.79 -12.69 8.45
N GLU A 25 14.65 -12.37 9.03
CA GLU A 25 13.53 -13.28 9.21
C GLU A 25 12.34 -12.84 8.35
N ILE A 26 11.75 -13.78 7.64
CA ILE A 26 10.50 -13.54 6.93
C ILE A 26 9.36 -13.62 7.93
N LYS A 27 8.68 -12.49 8.16
CA LYS A 27 7.49 -12.44 9.01
C LYS A 27 6.22 -12.58 8.16
N PHE A 28 5.18 -13.17 8.77
CA PHE A 28 3.82 -13.25 8.21
C PHE A 28 3.69 -13.95 6.86
N LEU A 29 4.60 -14.87 6.54
CA LEU A 29 4.55 -15.63 5.31
C LEU A 29 3.18 -16.32 5.15
N ASN A 30 2.51 -16.11 4.00
CA ASN A 30 1.18 -16.63 3.66
C ASN A 30 0.02 -16.17 4.57
N GLN A 31 0.22 -15.21 5.46
CA GLN A 31 -0.84 -14.66 6.32
C GLN A 31 -1.58 -13.49 5.67
N VAL A 32 -0.91 -12.74 4.80
CA VAL A 32 -1.46 -11.60 4.07
C VAL A 32 -1.20 -11.75 2.58
N GLN A 33 -2.08 -11.22 1.74
CA GLN A 33 -1.96 -11.35 0.29
C GLN A 33 -1.66 -10.02 -0.38
N GLY A 34 -0.53 -10.00 -1.11
CA GLY A 34 -0.07 -8.83 -1.83
C GLY A 34 0.12 -7.60 -0.95
N PRO A 35 0.75 -7.72 0.24
CA PRO A 35 1.10 -6.54 1.01
C PRO A 35 2.08 -5.70 0.20
N GLU A 36 1.92 -4.39 0.24
CA GLU A 36 2.78 -3.48 -0.52
C GLU A 36 3.49 -2.51 0.41
N SER A 37 2.75 -1.82 1.27
CA SER A 37 3.30 -0.89 2.24
C SER A 37 3.05 -1.35 3.66
N VAL A 38 3.94 -0.95 4.56
CA VAL A 38 3.86 -1.21 5.99
C VAL A 38 4.02 0.10 6.75
N ALA A 39 3.09 0.37 7.67
CA ALA A 39 3.15 1.54 8.54
C ALA A 39 2.98 1.15 10.01
N PHE A 40 3.46 2.03 10.91
CA PHE A 40 3.21 1.96 12.34
C PHE A 40 2.53 3.26 12.77
N ASP A 41 1.56 3.17 13.69
CA ASP A 41 0.88 4.35 14.18
C ASP A 41 1.77 5.19 15.12
N PRO A 42 1.33 6.41 15.51
CA PRO A 42 2.13 7.29 16.38
C PRO A 42 2.43 6.71 17.76
N LEU A 43 1.70 5.67 18.18
CA LEU A 43 1.95 4.93 19.44
C LEU A 43 2.88 3.73 19.24
N GLY A 44 3.40 3.51 18.03
CA GLY A 44 4.24 2.38 17.67
C GLY A 44 3.49 1.05 17.53
N ARG A 45 2.15 1.08 17.45
CA ARG A 45 1.35 -0.13 17.22
C ARG A 45 1.37 -0.47 15.72
N GLY A 46 1.32 -1.75 15.40
CA GLY A 46 1.38 -2.25 14.02
C GLY A 46 2.12 -3.58 13.93
N PRO A 47 2.50 -3.98 12.73
CA PRO A 47 2.35 -3.24 11.45
C PRO A 47 0.90 -3.11 10.98
N TYR A 48 0.64 -2.04 10.22
CA TYR A 48 -0.52 -1.90 9.35
C TYR A 48 -0.05 -2.19 7.93
N ALA A 49 -0.83 -2.94 7.15
CA ALA A 49 -0.45 -3.32 5.79
C ALA A 49 -1.62 -3.17 4.81
N GLY A 50 -1.38 -2.49 3.69
CA GLY A 50 -2.30 -2.43 2.56
C GLY A 50 -2.24 -3.75 1.79
N VAL A 51 -3.40 -4.38 1.53
CA VAL A 51 -3.48 -5.69 0.89
C VAL A 51 -4.29 -5.68 -0.41
N ALA A 52 -4.13 -6.75 -1.20
CA ALA A 52 -4.62 -6.83 -2.57
C ALA A 52 -6.15 -6.75 -2.73
N ASP A 53 -6.91 -6.98 -1.68
CA ASP A 53 -8.36 -6.95 -1.70
C ASP A 53 -8.97 -5.59 -1.28
N GLY A 54 -8.12 -4.55 -1.19
CA GLY A 54 -8.55 -3.19 -0.88
C GLY A 54 -8.69 -2.87 0.60
N ARG A 55 -8.27 -3.77 1.50
CA ARG A 55 -8.21 -3.52 2.93
C ARG A 55 -6.87 -2.97 3.37
N VAL A 56 -6.87 -2.30 4.52
CA VAL A 56 -5.71 -2.12 5.38
C VAL A 56 -5.91 -3.02 6.58
N LEU A 57 -4.96 -3.90 6.83
CA LEU A 57 -4.96 -4.82 7.97
C LEU A 57 -4.07 -4.30 9.08
N PHE A 58 -4.41 -4.60 10.31
CA PHE A 58 -3.65 -4.28 11.52
C PHE A 58 -3.21 -5.55 12.24
N TRP A 59 -1.93 -5.65 12.57
CA TRP A 59 -1.41 -6.72 13.42
C TRP A 59 -1.51 -6.32 14.90
N ASN A 60 -2.33 -7.04 15.65
CA ASN A 60 -2.58 -6.76 17.07
C ASN A 60 -1.61 -7.49 18.03
N GLY A 61 -0.51 -8.06 17.52
CA GLY A 61 0.45 -8.86 18.26
C GLY A 61 0.14 -10.37 18.25
N ARG A 62 -1.07 -10.77 17.82
CA ARG A 62 -1.50 -12.18 17.76
C ARG A 62 -2.07 -12.58 16.41
N SER A 63 -2.85 -11.71 15.80
CA SER A 63 -3.53 -11.94 14.53
C SER A 63 -3.69 -10.65 13.73
N TRP A 64 -3.90 -10.80 12.42
CA TRP A 64 -4.33 -9.72 11.55
C TRP A 64 -5.83 -9.48 11.71
N THR A 65 -6.20 -8.21 11.86
CA THR A 65 -7.59 -7.75 11.93
C THR A 65 -7.83 -6.67 10.89
N ASP A 66 -9.07 -6.53 10.44
CA ASP A 66 -9.44 -5.45 9.54
C ASP A 66 -9.34 -4.12 10.27
N PHE A 67 -8.66 -3.14 9.66
CA PHE A 67 -8.57 -1.79 10.17
C PHE A 67 -9.36 -0.83 9.29
N ALA A 68 -9.09 -0.84 7.97
CA ALA A 68 -9.77 0.06 7.05
C ALA A 68 -10.11 -0.58 5.72
N TYR A 69 -11.07 0.03 5.04
CA TYR A 69 -11.53 -0.33 3.70
C TYR A 69 -11.41 0.88 2.78
N THR A 70 -10.89 0.69 1.57
CA THR A 70 -10.66 1.79 0.63
C THR A 70 -11.82 2.01 -0.35
N SER A 71 -12.82 1.12 -0.36
CA SER A 71 -13.97 1.23 -1.24
C SER A 71 -15.29 1.10 -0.49
N PRO A 72 -16.27 1.97 -0.75
CA PRO A 72 -17.63 1.82 -0.23
C PRO A 72 -18.43 0.73 -0.98
N HIS A 73 -17.95 0.28 -2.14
CA HIS A 73 -18.64 -0.69 -3.00
C HIS A 73 -18.12 -2.13 -2.82
N ARG A 74 -17.57 -2.42 -1.66
CA ARG A 74 -17.11 -3.78 -1.34
C ARG A 74 -18.28 -4.77 -1.35
N SER A 75 -18.00 -5.94 -1.92
CA SER A 75 -18.90 -7.09 -1.93
C SER A 75 -18.09 -8.38 -1.90
N ASP A 76 -18.72 -9.53 -2.07
CA ASP A 76 -18.04 -10.83 -2.09
C ASP A 76 -16.95 -10.96 -3.15
N ILE A 77 -17.00 -10.12 -4.20
CA ILE A 77 -15.92 -10.08 -5.20
C ILE A 77 -14.59 -9.60 -4.63
N CYS A 78 -14.63 -8.82 -3.55
CA CYS A 78 -13.45 -8.31 -2.83
C CYS A 78 -12.98 -9.26 -1.72
N SER A 79 -13.68 -10.35 -1.47
CA SER A 79 -13.29 -11.31 -0.43
C SER A 79 -11.95 -11.97 -0.75
N PRO A 80 -11.16 -12.36 0.27
CA PRO A 80 -9.90 -13.04 0.08
C PRO A 80 -9.99 -14.21 -0.89
N LYS A 81 -9.07 -14.25 -1.85
CA LYS A 81 -9.01 -15.28 -2.91
C LYS A 81 -7.78 -16.17 -2.73
N PRO A 82 -7.83 -17.44 -3.15
CA PRO A 82 -6.67 -18.32 -3.06
C PRO A 82 -5.45 -17.87 -3.86
N SER A 83 -5.68 -17.13 -4.97
CA SER A 83 -4.61 -16.65 -5.84
C SER A 83 -4.53 -15.14 -5.83
N PRO A 84 -3.35 -14.56 -5.62
CA PRO A 84 -3.13 -13.12 -5.73
C PRO A 84 -3.57 -12.52 -7.07
N LEU A 85 -3.44 -13.27 -8.16
CA LEU A 85 -3.85 -12.83 -9.50
C LEU A 85 -5.37 -12.65 -9.64
N SER A 86 -6.15 -13.28 -8.78
CA SER A 86 -7.61 -13.17 -8.79
C SER A 86 -8.12 -11.79 -8.38
N TYR A 87 -7.30 -11.01 -7.64
CA TYR A 87 -7.67 -9.64 -7.24
C TYR A 87 -7.54 -8.65 -8.39
N LEU A 88 -6.58 -8.90 -9.27
CA LEU A 88 -6.24 -7.98 -10.34
C LEU A 88 -7.46 -7.52 -11.16
N LYS A 89 -8.47 -8.35 -11.35
CA LYS A 89 -9.68 -7.99 -12.11
C LYS A 89 -10.63 -7.06 -11.36
N ASN A 90 -10.54 -7.01 -10.03
CA ASN A 90 -11.50 -6.35 -9.16
C ASN A 90 -10.88 -5.18 -8.36
N GLU A 91 -9.59 -4.90 -8.53
CA GLU A 91 -8.91 -3.82 -7.81
C GLU A 91 -9.59 -2.45 -8.03
N HIS A 92 -10.12 -2.19 -9.23
CA HIS A 92 -10.84 -0.94 -9.56
C HIS A 92 -12.18 -0.79 -8.83
N ILE A 93 -12.72 -1.87 -8.26
CA ILE A 93 -13.93 -1.87 -7.42
C ILE A 93 -13.55 -1.92 -5.95
N CYS A 94 -12.62 -2.79 -5.60
CA CYS A 94 -12.24 -3.07 -4.21
C CYS A 94 -11.24 -2.06 -3.65
N GLY A 95 -10.50 -1.39 -4.55
CA GLY A 95 -9.35 -0.57 -4.22
C GLY A 95 -8.06 -1.37 -4.16
N ARG A 96 -6.95 -0.63 -4.19
CA ARG A 96 -5.61 -1.18 -4.02
C ARG A 96 -4.76 -0.19 -3.23
N PRO A 97 -4.77 -0.27 -1.88
CA PRO A 97 -3.88 0.53 -1.05
C PRO A 97 -2.43 0.13 -1.34
N LEU A 98 -1.61 1.12 -1.68
CA LEU A 98 -0.18 0.98 -1.94
C LEU A 98 0.61 1.70 -0.84
N GLY A 99 0.72 3.03 -0.86
CA GLY A 99 1.38 3.78 0.18
C GLY A 99 0.53 3.96 1.44
N LEU A 100 1.16 3.85 2.61
CA LEU A 100 0.53 4.06 3.91
C LEU A 100 1.40 4.96 4.78
N ARG A 101 0.82 6.03 5.36
CA ARG A 101 1.52 6.87 6.33
C ARG A 101 0.55 7.43 7.37
N PHE A 102 0.93 7.32 8.64
CA PHE A 102 0.18 7.97 9.72
C PHE A 102 0.60 9.42 9.88
N GLU A 103 -0.38 10.31 9.98
CA GLU A 103 -0.17 11.67 10.46
C GLU A 103 0.02 11.63 11.98
N LYS A 104 1.16 12.18 12.45
CA LYS A 104 1.61 11.99 13.84
C LYS A 104 0.75 12.72 14.86
N LYS A 105 0.17 13.87 14.49
CA LYS A 105 -0.60 14.72 15.42
C LYS A 105 -2.03 14.23 15.61
N THR A 106 -2.67 13.76 14.55
CA THR A 106 -4.07 13.35 14.55
C THR A 106 -4.24 11.84 14.73
N GLY A 107 -3.23 11.05 14.32
CA GLY A 107 -3.32 9.61 14.24
C GLY A 107 -4.10 9.11 13.02
N ASP A 108 -4.46 9.99 12.09
CA ASP A 108 -5.12 9.62 10.85
C ASP A 108 -4.15 8.84 9.95
N LEU A 109 -4.64 7.83 9.27
CA LEU A 109 -3.91 7.11 8.25
C LEU A 109 -4.23 7.68 6.87
N CYS A 110 -3.21 8.23 6.19
CA CYS A 110 -3.27 8.56 4.77
C CYS A 110 -2.90 7.34 3.94
N ILE A 111 -3.63 7.14 2.84
CA ILE A 111 -3.55 5.96 1.99
C ILE A 111 -3.44 6.41 0.54
N ALA A 112 -2.32 6.11 -0.12
CA ALA A 112 -2.21 6.22 -1.57
C ALA A 112 -2.87 4.98 -2.19
N ASN A 113 -3.97 5.19 -2.93
CA ASN A 113 -4.72 4.11 -3.54
C ASN A 113 -4.61 4.17 -5.07
N ALA A 114 -4.21 3.07 -5.68
CA ALA A 114 -3.94 3.01 -7.12
C ALA A 114 -5.13 3.39 -8.02
N TYR A 115 -6.36 3.32 -7.52
CA TYR A 115 -7.59 3.57 -8.30
C TYR A 115 -8.42 4.74 -7.77
N PHE A 116 -8.25 5.11 -6.50
CA PHE A 116 -9.13 6.07 -5.83
C PHE A 116 -8.41 7.35 -5.38
N GLY A 117 -7.12 7.49 -5.78
CA GLY A 117 -6.33 8.66 -5.42
C GLY A 117 -5.83 8.63 -3.97
N LEU A 118 -5.75 9.77 -3.34
CA LEU A 118 -5.32 9.91 -1.95
C LEU A 118 -6.53 9.84 -1.03
N LEU A 119 -6.52 8.89 -0.08
CA LEU A 119 -7.58 8.67 0.89
C LEU A 119 -7.08 8.91 2.31
N LYS A 120 -8.03 9.06 3.24
CA LYS A 120 -7.76 9.18 4.68
C LYS A 120 -8.77 8.38 5.51
N VAL A 121 -8.29 7.80 6.62
CA VAL A 121 -9.15 7.18 7.64
C VAL A 121 -8.66 7.57 9.02
N GLY A 122 -9.58 7.80 9.94
CA GLY A 122 -9.27 8.14 11.33
C GLY A 122 -8.64 6.98 12.12
N PRO A 123 -8.19 7.25 13.36
CA PRO A 123 -7.47 6.28 14.19
C PRO A 123 -8.31 5.07 14.60
N GLU A 124 -9.63 5.16 14.52
CA GLU A 124 -10.55 4.04 14.79
C GLU A 124 -10.77 3.14 13.57
N GLY A 125 -10.20 3.49 12.41
CA GLY A 125 -10.36 2.73 11.18
C GLY A 125 -11.71 2.92 10.49
N GLY A 126 -12.13 1.91 9.72
CA GLY A 126 -13.39 1.93 8.98
C GLY A 126 -13.23 2.30 7.51
N LEU A 127 -14.26 2.91 6.91
CA LEU A 127 -14.22 3.31 5.50
C LEU A 127 -13.36 4.56 5.32
N ALA A 128 -12.32 4.46 4.50
CA ALA A 128 -11.50 5.60 4.12
C ALA A 128 -12.26 6.57 3.21
N THR A 129 -12.04 7.86 3.40
CA THR A 129 -12.66 8.94 2.62
C THR A 129 -11.62 9.60 1.70
N PRO A 130 -12.01 10.01 0.48
CA PRO A 130 -11.11 10.71 -0.43
C PRO A 130 -10.64 12.06 0.15
N LEU A 131 -9.34 12.31 0.10
CA LEU A 131 -8.74 13.63 0.28
C LEU A 131 -8.67 14.36 -1.07
N THR A 132 -8.18 13.65 -2.10
CA THR A 132 -8.19 14.14 -3.48
C THR A 132 -8.17 12.98 -4.47
N THR A 133 -8.83 13.17 -5.60
CA THR A 133 -8.86 12.25 -6.74
C THR A 133 -8.29 12.87 -8.00
N GLU A 134 -7.87 14.15 -7.92
CA GLU A 134 -7.31 14.90 -9.03
C GLU A 134 -6.29 15.94 -8.54
N ALA A 135 -5.46 16.44 -9.44
CA ALA A 135 -4.60 17.58 -9.24
C ALA A 135 -4.72 18.53 -10.43
N GLU A 136 -5.06 19.83 -10.16
CA GLU A 136 -5.24 20.87 -11.19
C GLU A 136 -6.24 20.44 -12.30
N GLY A 137 -7.31 19.72 -11.95
CA GLY A 137 -8.31 19.20 -12.88
C GLY A 137 -7.88 17.96 -13.68
N VAL A 138 -6.71 17.40 -13.41
CA VAL A 138 -6.22 16.14 -14.01
C VAL A 138 -6.48 14.99 -13.04
N PRO A 139 -7.31 13.99 -13.42
CA PRO A 139 -7.58 12.84 -12.55
C PRO A 139 -6.31 12.04 -12.24
N LEU A 140 -6.14 11.68 -10.97
CA LEU A 140 -5.12 10.74 -10.53
C LEU A 140 -5.42 9.35 -11.10
N ARG A 141 -4.38 8.70 -11.64
CA ARG A 141 -4.54 7.42 -12.34
C ARG A 141 -3.85 6.26 -11.64
N PHE A 142 -2.75 6.53 -10.95
CA PHE A 142 -1.95 5.51 -10.31
C PHE A 142 -1.22 6.09 -9.10
N THR A 143 -1.98 6.54 -8.10
CA THR A 143 -1.42 7.03 -6.84
C THR A 143 -0.73 5.89 -6.13
N ASN A 144 0.57 6.06 -5.81
CA ASN A 144 1.43 4.94 -5.46
C ASN A 144 2.00 5.03 -4.04
N ASP A 145 2.73 6.08 -3.72
CA ASP A 145 3.35 6.22 -2.41
C ASP A 145 3.16 7.62 -1.86
N LEU A 146 3.36 7.80 -0.56
CA LEU A 146 3.22 9.09 0.11
C LEU A 146 4.14 9.21 1.30
N ASP A 147 4.42 10.47 1.67
CA ASP A 147 5.03 10.83 2.93
C ASP A 147 4.35 12.07 3.53
N ILE A 148 4.53 12.31 4.83
CA ILE A 148 3.93 13.43 5.56
C ILE A 148 5.03 14.12 6.35
N ASP A 149 5.16 15.44 6.17
CA ASP A 149 6.13 16.24 6.91
C ASP A 149 5.65 16.56 8.35
N GLU A 150 6.49 17.27 9.11
CA GLU A 150 6.18 17.61 10.50
C GLU A 150 5.07 18.65 10.64
N GLU A 151 4.79 19.42 9.59
CA GLU A 151 3.70 20.38 9.50
C GLU A 151 2.36 19.71 9.19
N GLY A 152 2.38 18.49 8.64
CA GLY A 152 1.20 17.71 8.23
C GLY A 152 0.90 17.85 6.73
N ASN A 153 1.84 18.40 5.94
CA ASN A 153 1.69 18.40 4.48
C ASN A 153 1.92 16.99 3.94
N VAL A 154 1.03 16.57 3.06
CA VAL A 154 1.10 15.24 2.42
C VAL A 154 1.71 15.38 1.04
N TYR A 155 2.81 14.69 0.82
CA TYR A 155 3.48 14.52 -0.46
C TYR A 155 3.19 13.14 -1.00
N PHE A 156 2.72 13.04 -2.23
CA PHE A 156 2.42 11.74 -2.82
C PHE A 156 2.81 11.69 -4.30
N THR A 157 2.94 10.48 -4.82
CA THR A 157 3.26 10.23 -6.22
C THR A 157 2.06 9.67 -6.96
N ASP A 158 1.85 10.13 -8.20
CA ASP A 158 0.97 9.48 -9.17
C ASP A 158 1.83 8.97 -10.32
N SER A 159 1.91 7.66 -10.48
CA SER A 159 2.87 7.01 -11.38
C SER A 159 2.50 7.12 -12.86
N SER A 160 1.28 7.55 -13.19
CA SER A 160 0.84 7.72 -14.56
C SER A 160 -0.37 8.63 -14.67
N THR A 161 -0.28 9.63 -15.55
CA THR A 161 -1.41 10.49 -15.94
C THR A 161 -2.28 9.86 -17.04
N THR A 162 -1.84 8.76 -17.65
CA THR A 162 -2.50 8.14 -18.79
C THR A 162 -3.06 6.77 -18.47
N TYR A 163 -2.29 5.95 -17.77
CA TYR A 163 -2.62 4.55 -17.53
C TYR A 163 -3.00 4.31 -16.07
N GLN A 164 -4.02 3.54 -15.88
CA GLN A 164 -4.27 2.89 -14.59
C GLN A 164 -3.18 1.82 -14.34
N ARG A 165 -3.10 1.33 -13.13
CA ARG A 165 -2.15 0.28 -12.71
C ARG A 165 -2.18 -0.95 -13.64
N ARG A 166 -3.18 -1.03 -14.50
CA ARG A 166 -3.37 -2.04 -15.55
C ARG A 166 -3.84 -1.40 -16.81
#